data_16483f7d1c2ea155cd92d28431fd0992
#
_entry.id   16483f7d1c2ea155cd92d28431fd0992
#
_cell.length_a   1.000
_cell.length_b   1.000
_cell.length_c   1.000
_cell.angle_alpha   90.00
_cell.angle_beta   90.00
_cell.angle_gamma   90.00
#
_symmetry.space_group_name_H-M   'P 1'
#
loop_
_entity.id
_entity.type
_entity.pdbx_description
1 polymer ?
#
loop_
_entity_poly.entity_id
_entity_poly.type
_entity_poly.pdbx_seq_one_letter_code
_entity_poly.pdbx_strand_id
1 'polypeptide(L)'
;DLHTAYRRQRQMCIRDRQNVVGYLDNQAENTVIIGAHYDHIGYGEYGSRYFGDPDVHNGADDNASGVSVMIQLVDQLKLIKDYNFLFIAFSGEEYGLYGSSFYAKNPTINLDNVSYMINFDMIGRYVDSVGLAVNGVGTSSSWKDLLAKSNENFDFKLVTSESGVGPSDHTSFYLQNIPVLHFFTGQHDDYHTPRDDYDKINFEGMQKILLFVTNLIKNSTEIENFDFVETATESKDVPKFKVTLGIMPDYMYSGKGLRIDGVSKGKVAHSF
;
A
#
# COMPACT_ATOMS: atom_id res chain seq x y z
N ASP A 1 -18.67 3.88 34.63
CA ASP A 1 -17.79 4.99 34.27
C ASP A 1 -17.51 4.95 32.75
N LEU A 2 -18.11 5.88 32.01
CA LEU A 2 -18.03 5.98 30.55
C LEU A 2 -16.58 6.04 30.03
N HIS A 3 -15.67 6.67 30.77
CA HIS A 3 -14.24 6.73 30.44
C HIS A 3 -13.55 5.37 30.52
N THR A 4 -13.95 4.52 31.45
CA THR A 4 -13.38 3.18 31.62
C THR A 4 -13.94 2.23 30.55
N ALA A 5 -15.22 2.37 30.18
CA ALA A 5 -15.84 1.62 29.07
C ALA A 5 -15.19 2.00 27.72
N TYR A 6 -14.97 3.29 27.47
CA TYR A 6 -14.32 3.79 26.26
C TYR A 6 -12.85 3.32 26.14
N ARG A 7 -12.08 3.33 27.22
CA ARG A 7 -10.73 2.75 27.24
C ARG A 7 -10.72 1.24 27.00
N ARG A 8 -11.70 0.49 27.55
CA ARG A 8 -11.83 -0.95 27.31
C ARG A 8 -12.23 -1.24 25.84
N GLN A 9 -13.12 -0.45 25.26
CA GLN A 9 -13.50 -0.59 23.87
C GLN A 9 -12.33 -0.27 22.93
N ARG A 10 -11.52 0.74 23.24
CA ARG A 10 -10.28 1.05 22.52
C ARG A 10 -9.23 -0.08 22.60
N GLN A 11 -9.10 -0.72 23.76
CA GLN A 11 -8.23 -1.90 23.91
C GLN A 11 -8.80 -3.14 23.22
N MET A 12 -10.13 -3.30 23.16
CA MET A 12 -10.78 -4.35 22.39
C MET A 12 -10.57 -4.18 20.89
N CYS A 13 -10.75 -2.99 20.33
CA CYS A 13 -10.53 -2.72 18.91
C CYS A 13 -9.09 -3.05 18.45
N ILE A 14 -8.08 -2.85 19.29
CA ILE A 14 -6.69 -3.22 18.99
C ILE A 14 -6.48 -4.74 19.04
N ARG A 15 -7.26 -5.48 19.82
CA ARG A 15 -7.15 -6.95 19.95
C ARG A 15 -7.95 -7.72 18.90
N ASP A 16 -8.95 -7.09 18.29
CA ASP A 16 -9.90 -7.76 17.39
C ASP A 16 -9.67 -7.41 15.91
N ARG A 17 -8.54 -6.80 15.57
CA ARG A 17 -8.17 -6.55 14.19
C ARG A 17 -7.72 -7.85 13.54
N GLN A 18 -8.26 -8.12 12.36
CA GLN A 18 -7.99 -9.33 11.60
C GLN A 18 -7.62 -8.97 10.17
N ASN A 19 -6.56 -9.55 9.66
CA ASN A 19 -6.34 -9.57 8.23
C ASN A 19 -7.33 -10.55 7.58
N VAL A 20 -7.81 -10.22 6.40
CA VAL A 20 -8.59 -11.14 5.58
C VAL A 20 -7.67 -11.73 4.53
N VAL A 21 -7.59 -13.06 4.50
CA VAL A 21 -6.63 -13.79 3.65
C VAL A 21 -7.39 -14.70 2.70
N GLY A 22 -7.11 -14.59 1.41
CA GLY A 22 -7.61 -15.47 0.36
C GLY A 22 -6.44 -16.13 -0.39
N TYR A 23 -6.54 -17.41 -0.68
CA TYR A 23 -5.51 -18.14 -1.40
C TYR A 23 -6.06 -18.80 -2.67
N LEU A 24 -5.43 -18.52 -3.80
CA LEU A 24 -5.70 -19.17 -5.07
C LEU A 24 -4.58 -20.20 -5.33
N ASP A 25 -4.89 -21.45 -5.09
CA ASP A 25 -3.98 -22.58 -5.30
C ASP A 25 -4.04 -23.04 -6.76
N ASN A 26 -2.99 -22.76 -7.49
CA ASN A 26 -2.78 -23.25 -8.86
C ASN A 26 -1.82 -24.46 -8.88
N GLN A 27 -1.41 -24.98 -7.71
CA GLN A 27 -0.41 -26.04 -7.57
C GLN A 27 0.96 -25.64 -8.15
N ALA A 28 1.25 -24.36 -8.18
CA ALA A 28 2.54 -23.83 -8.59
C ALA A 28 3.57 -23.92 -7.44
N GLU A 29 4.84 -23.87 -7.78
CA GLU A 29 5.93 -23.88 -6.80
C GLU A 29 5.98 -22.58 -6.02
N ASN A 30 5.81 -21.46 -6.72
CA ASN A 30 5.98 -20.12 -6.18
C ASN A 30 4.64 -19.40 -5.99
N THR A 31 4.64 -18.46 -5.05
CA THR A 31 3.47 -17.65 -4.69
C THR A 31 3.76 -16.17 -4.90
N VAL A 32 2.79 -15.44 -5.43
CA VAL A 32 2.78 -13.97 -5.46
C VAL A 32 1.79 -13.46 -4.41
N ILE A 33 2.22 -12.49 -3.61
CA ILE A 33 1.36 -11.83 -2.61
C ILE A 33 0.79 -10.55 -3.23
N ILE A 34 -0.53 -10.37 -3.11
CA ILE A 34 -1.24 -9.15 -3.49
C ILE A 34 -1.88 -8.57 -2.23
N GLY A 35 -1.53 -7.34 -1.88
CA GLY A 35 -1.98 -6.69 -0.65
C GLY A 35 -2.62 -5.33 -0.86
N ALA A 36 -3.54 -5.00 0.03
CA ALA A 36 -4.10 -3.67 0.23
C ALA A 36 -4.65 -3.60 1.66
N HIS A 37 -4.55 -2.47 2.35
CA HIS A 37 -5.23 -2.34 3.64
C HIS A 37 -6.72 -2.01 3.44
N TYR A 38 -7.55 -2.44 4.38
CA TYR A 38 -9.00 -2.23 4.32
C TYR A 38 -9.54 -1.42 5.50
N ASP A 39 -8.67 -1.09 6.45
CA ASP A 39 -9.01 -0.16 7.51
C ASP A 39 -8.85 1.29 7.05
N HIS A 40 -9.53 2.18 7.75
CA HIS A 40 -9.36 3.63 7.64
C HIS A 40 -9.61 4.27 9.00
N ILE A 41 -9.58 5.60 9.09
CA ILE A 41 -9.50 6.37 10.32
C ILE A 41 -10.86 6.65 11.01
N GLY A 42 -11.96 6.06 10.51
CA GLY A 42 -13.28 6.10 11.16
C GLY A 42 -13.84 7.52 11.28
N TYR A 43 -14.05 8.01 12.49
CA TYR A 43 -14.50 9.38 12.76
C TYR A 43 -13.37 10.41 12.86
N GLY A 44 -12.16 10.03 12.43
CA GLY A 44 -11.01 10.94 12.42
C GLY A 44 -10.42 11.23 13.80
N GLU A 45 -10.59 10.34 14.76
CA GLU A 45 -9.99 10.49 16.10
C GLU A 45 -8.46 10.48 16.05
N TYR A 46 -7.89 9.83 15.03
CA TYR A 46 -6.45 9.73 14.80
C TYR A 46 -6.15 9.95 13.32
N GLY A 47 -5.08 10.69 13.01
CA GLY A 47 -4.59 10.85 11.63
C GLY A 47 -5.38 11.83 10.75
N SER A 48 -6.57 12.30 11.17
CA SER A 48 -7.39 13.19 10.37
C SER A 48 -6.72 14.53 10.05
N ARG A 49 -6.92 14.98 8.81
CA ARG A 49 -6.60 16.34 8.33
C ARG A 49 -7.81 17.28 8.33
N TYR A 50 -8.97 16.77 8.74
CA TYR A 50 -10.19 17.55 8.82
C TYR A 50 -10.31 18.28 10.15
N PHE A 51 -10.57 19.60 10.10
CA PHE A 51 -10.63 20.46 11.27
C PHE A 51 -12.06 20.84 11.69
N GLY A 52 -13.09 20.30 10.98
CA GLY A 52 -14.49 20.46 11.32
C GLY A 52 -14.97 19.57 12.46
N ASP A 53 -16.29 19.50 12.63
CA ASP A 53 -16.92 18.57 13.56
C ASP A 53 -16.60 17.11 13.16
N PRO A 54 -16.53 16.16 14.13
CA PRO A 54 -16.30 14.76 13.85
C PRO A 54 -17.28 14.22 12.80
N ASP A 55 -16.74 13.62 11.74
CA ASP A 55 -17.51 13.05 10.65
C ASP A 55 -16.86 11.77 10.14
N VAL A 56 -17.62 10.95 9.43
CA VAL A 56 -17.13 9.68 8.89
C VAL A 56 -16.11 9.94 7.78
N HIS A 57 -14.94 9.34 7.93
CA HIS A 57 -13.92 9.30 6.88
C HIS A 57 -14.14 8.03 6.08
N ASN A 58 -14.65 8.19 4.84
CA ASN A 58 -15.05 7.04 4.01
C ASN A 58 -13.87 6.27 3.43
N GLY A 59 -12.74 6.95 3.16
CA GLY A 59 -11.55 6.31 2.63
C GLY A 59 -11.76 5.68 1.26
N ALA A 60 -12.41 6.40 0.34
CA ALA A 60 -12.71 5.84 -0.98
C ALA A 60 -11.46 5.60 -1.81
N ASP A 61 -10.49 6.52 -1.76
CA ASP A 61 -9.17 6.28 -2.33
C ASP A 61 -8.26 5.59 -1.34
N ASP A 62 -8.28 6.00 -0.07
CA ASP A 62 -7.47 5.47 1.01
C ASP A 62 -8.31 4.58 1.97
N ASN A 63 -8.46 3.25 1.77
CA ASN A 63 -7.88 2.52 0.66
C ASN A 63 -8.91 1.55 0.03
N ALA A 64 -10.17 1.97 -0.10
CA ALA A 64 -11.15 1.13 -0.81
C ALA A 64 -10.78 0.95 -2.29
N SER A 65 -10.06 1.90 -2.90
CA SER A 65 -9.54 1.79 -4.26
C SER A 65 -8.59 0.61 -4.42
N GLY A 66 -7.60 0.48 -3.53
CA GLY A 66 -6.64 -0.63 -3.53
C GLY A 66 -7.31 -1.99 -3.30
N VAL A 67 -8.21 -2.08 -2.31
CA VAL A 67 -8.98 -3.30 -2.03
C VAL A 67 -9.84 -3.70 -3.24
N SER A 68 -10.47 -2.74 -3.91
CA SER A 68 -11.32 -3.01 -5.08
C SER A 68 -10.53 -3.61 -6.23
N VAL A 69 -9.34 -3.07 -6.54
CA VAL A 69 -8.47 -3.61 -7.59
C VAL A 69 -7.91 -4.97 -7.19
N MET A 70 -7.51 -5.16 -5.93
CA MET A 70 -7.07 -6.46 -5.42
C MET A 70 -8.15 -7.55 -5.63
N ILE A 71 -9.42 -7.24 -5.32
CA ILE A 71 -10.55 -8.18 -5.53
C ILE A 71 -10.75 -8.48 -7.02
N GLN A 72 -10.69 -7.46 -7.88
CA GLN A 72 -10.87 -7.65 -9.33
C GLN A 72 -9.71 -8.44 -9.97
N LEU A 73 -8.50 -8.33 -9.41
CA LEU A 73 -7.36 -9.13 -9.86
C LEU A 73 -7.57 -10.63 -9.70
N VAL A 74 -8.37 -11.10 -8.75
CA VAL A 74 -8.66 -12.54 -8.58
C VAL A 74 -9.18 -13.14 -9.88
N ASP A 75 -10.08 -12.44 -10.58
CA ASP A 75 -10.66 -12.94 -11.83
C ASP A 75 -9.65 -12.98 -12.98
N GLN A 76 -8.70 -12.07 -13.00
CA GLN A 76 -7.65 -12.03 -14.01
C GLN A 76 -6.58 -13.09 -13.74
N LEU A 77 -6.14 -13.19 -12.48
CA LEU A 77 -5.00 -14.01 -12.08
C LEU A 77 -5.32 -15.52 -12.04
N LYS A 78 -6.59 -15.91 -11.93
CA LYS A 78 -6.98 -17.34 -12.05
C LYS A 78 -6.62 -17.97 -13.38
N LEU A 79 -6.31 -17.15 -14.40
CA LEU A 79 -5.88 -17.61 -15.72
C LEU A 79 -4.37 -17.84 -15.81
N ILE A 80 -3.59 -17.32 -14.88
CA ILE A 80 -2.13 -17.48 -14.78
C ILE A 80 -1.85 -18.65 -13.84
N LYS A 81 -1.27 -19.73 -14.40
CA LYS A 81 -1.04 -21.00 -13.65
C LYS A 81 0.37 -21.16 -13.11
N ASP A 82 1.27 -20.26 -13.46
CA ASP A 82 2.68 -20.30 -13.09
C ASP A 82 2.94 -19.92 -11.64
N TYR A 83 1.96 -19.26 -11.01
CA TYR A 83 2.00 -18.86 -9.61
C TYR A 83 0.76 -19.30 -8.84
N ASN A 84 0.90 -19.54 -7.55
CA ASN A 84 -0.18 -19.40 -6.59
C ASN A 84 -0.33 -17.93 -6.23
N PHE A 85 -1.52 -17.51 -5.80
CA PHE A 85 -1.74 -16.12 -5.39
C PHE A 85 -2.30 -16.04 -3.99
N LEU A 86 -1.69 -15.21 -3.16
CA LEU A 86 -2.12 -14.90 -1.82
C LEU A 86 -2.61 -13.46 -1.75
N PHE A 87 -3.90 -13.29 -1.56
CA PHE A 87 -4.55 -11.99 -1.42
C PHE A 87 -4.71 -11.65 0.05
N ILE A 88 -4.25 -10.49 0.49
CA ILE A 88 -4.34 -10.08 1.88
C ILE A 88 -4.93 -8.67 1.97
N ALA A 89 -6.11 -8.55 2.56
CA ALA A 89 -6.60 -7.27 3.03
C ALA A 89 -6.08 -7.04 4.46
N PHE A 90 -5.16 -6.09 4.61
CA PHE A 90 -4.51 -5.79 5.88
C PHE A 90 -5.39 -4.91 6.76
N SER A 91 -5.29 -5.08 8.07
CA SER A 91 -5.96 -4.25 9.06
C SER A 91 -4.94 -3.51 9.91
N GLY A 92 -5.23 -2.25 10.23
CA GLY A 92 -4.40 -1.45 11.11
C GLY A 92 -3.15 -0.88 10.44
N GLU A 93 -3.22 -0.65 9.14
CA GLU A 93 -2.21 0.08 8.38
C GLU A 93 -2.06 1.49 8.93
N GLU A 94 -3.16 2.21 9.05
CA GLU A 94 -3.30 3.59 9.53
C GLU A 94 -2.71 3.84 10.94
N TYR A 95 -2.52 2.78 11.69
CA TYR A 95 -1.94 2.81 13.04
C TYR A 95 -0.47 2.37 13.08
N GLY A 96 0.13 2.13 11.91
CA GLY A 96 1.54 1.79 11.76
C GLY A 96 1.78 0.36 11.32
N LEU A 97 1.15 -0.08 10.24
CA LEU A 97 1.38 -1.34 9.53
C LEU A 97 1.15 -2.58 10.41
N TYR A 98 0.20 -2.53 11.36
CA TYR A 98 0.05 -3.62 12.33
C TYR A 98 -0.33 -4.96 11.68
N GLY A 99 -1.22 -4.93 10.69
CA GLY A 99 -1.70 -6.14 10.03
C GLY A 99 -0.62 -6.81 9.19
N SER A 100 0.04 -6.06 8.32
CA SER A 100 1.12 -6.58 7.49
C SER A 100 2.32 -7.02 8.30
N SER A 101 2.72 -6.22 9.32
CA SER A 101 3.82 -6.59 10.22
C SER A 101 3.53 -7.85 11.04
N PHE A 102 2.27 -8.04 11.46
CA PHE A 102 1.85 -9.28 12.12
C PHE A 102 1.90 -10.46 11.17
N TYR A 103 1.34 -10.31 9.95
CA TYR A 103 1.31 -11.39 8.97
C TYR A 103 2.72 -11.80 8.54
N ALA A 104 3.58 -10.84 8.24
CA ALA A 104 4.97 -11.10 7.81
C ALA A 104 5.79 -11.87 8.87
N LYS A 105 5.46 -11.70 10.16
CA LYS A 105 6.08 -12.44 11.27
C LYS A 105 5.39 -13.76 11.61
N ASN A 106 4.12 -13.92 11.23
CA ASN A 106 3.30 -15.10 11.51
C ASN A 106 2.56 -15.55 10.24
N PRO A 107 3.27 -15.87 9.17
CA PRO A 107 2.66 -16.15 7.88
C PRO A 107 1.89 -17.49 7.90
N THR A 108 0.85 -17.56 7.07
CA THR A 108 0.08 -18.80 6.86
C THR A 108 0.65 -19.71 5.77
N ILE A 109 1.67 -19.23 5.05
CA ILE A 109 2.41 -19.95 4.02
C ILE A 109 3.92 -19.87 4.30
N ASN A 110 4.73 -20.70 3.63
CA ASN A 110 6.18 -20.55 3.67
C ASN A 110 6.59 -19.33 2.81
N LEU A 111 7.21 -18.32 3.45
CA LEU A 111 7.66 -17.12 2.76
C LEU A 111 8.85 -17.35 1.82
N ASP A 112 9.63 -18.42 2.01
CA ASP A 112 10.73 -18.78 1.10
C ASP A 112 10.23 -19.13 -0.32
N ASN A 113 8.94 -19.48 -0.45
CA ASN A 113 8.29 -19.76 -1.72
C ASN A 113 7.57 -18.53 -2.31
N VAL A 114 7.80 -17.35 -1.77
CA VAL A 114 7.20 -16.11 -2.27
C VAL A 114 8.16 -15.45 -3.24
N SER A 115 7.75 -15.33 -4.51
CA SER A 115 8.54 -14.64 -5.52
C SER A 115 8.62 -13.13 -5.27
N TYR A 116 7.49 -12.52 -4.97
CA TYR A 116 7.39 -11.08 -4.68
C TYR A 116 6.01 -10.70 -4.10
N MET A 117 5.91 -9.46 -3.63
CA MET A 117 4.66 -8.87 -3.14
C MET A 117 4.34 -7.58 -3.90
N ILE A 118 3.07 -7.42 -4.29
CA ILE A 118 2.50 -6.19 -4.84
C ILE A 118 1.52 -5.60 -3.84
N ASN A 119 1.69 -4.33 -3.51
CA ASN A 119 0.82 -3.57 -2.63
C ASN A 119 0.10 -2.45 -3.38
N PHE A 120 -1.19 -2.30 -3.13
CA PHE A 120 -2.00 -1.20 -3.64
C PHE A 120 -2.41 -0.29 -2.49
N ASP A 121 -2.12 1.00 -2.66
CA ASP A 121 -2.50 2.01 -1.69
C ASP A 121 -2.80 3.31 -2.42
N MET A 122 -4.03 3.81 -2.28
CA MET A 122 -4.50 5.02 -2.94
C MET A 122 -4.25 5.03 -4.46
N ILE A 123 -4.93 4.15 -5.19
CA ILE A 123 -4.78 4.01 -6.65
C ILE A 123 -5.99 4.55 -7.44
N GLY A 124 -6.93 5.21 -6.77
CA GLY A 124 -8.18 5.71 -7.35
C GLY A 124 -8.12 7.13 -7.88
N ARG A 125 -7.02 7.87 -7.72
CA ARG A 125 -6.90 9.27 -8.17
C ARG A 125 -5.87 9.46 -9.28
N TYR A 126 -5.71 8.47 -10.14
CA TYR A 126 -4.76 8.55 -11.25
C TYR A 126 -5.02 9.73 -12.18
N VAL A 127 -3.96 10.48 -12.49
CA VAL A 127 -3.93 11.59 -13.45
C VAL A 127 -2.71 11.45 -14.35
N ASP A 128 -2.88 11.44 -15.68
CA ASP A 128 -1.79 11.23 -16.64
C ASP A 128 -0.61 12.20 -16.48
N SER A 129 -0.88 13.48 -16.17
CA SER A 129 0.18 14.49 -15.98
C SER A 129 1.03 14.25 -14.73
N VAL A 130 0.44 13.66 -13.69
CA VAL A 130 1.12 13.29 -12.44
C VAL A 130 1.89 11.99 -12.63
N GLY A 131 1.22 10.95 -13.10
CA GLY A 131 1.76 9.62 -13.35
C GLY A 131 1.35 8.60 -12.29
N LEU A 132 1.86 7.38 -12.44
CA LEU A 132 1.68 6.27 -11.51
C LEU A 132 3.00 6.05 -10.76
N ALA A 133 2.97 6.22 -9.44
CA ALA A 133 4.12 5.90 -8.61
C ALA A 133 4.27 4.39 -8.45
N VAL A 134 5.51 3.92 -8.56
CA VAL A 134 5.90 2.53 -8.33
C VAL A 134 7.12 2.53 -7.43
N ASN A 135 6.93 2.25 -6.15
CA ASN A 135 8.00 2.17 -5.17
C ASN A 135 8.50 0.73 -5.02
N GLY A 136 9.75 0.58 -4.57
CA GLY A 136 10.37 -0.73 -4.39
C GLY A 136 11.09 -1.28 -5.62
N VAL A 137 11.27 -0.48 -6.67
CA VAL A 137 11.86 -0.93 -7.94
C VAL A 137 13.31 -1.40 -7.79
N GLY A 138 14.01 -0.97 -6.74
CA GLY A 138 15.37 -1.44 -6.42
C GLY A 138 15.41 -2.78 -5.70
N THR A 139 14.27 -3.35 -5.27
CA THR A 139 14.23 -4.56 -4.45
C THR A 139 14.47 -5.87 -5.23
N SER A 140 14.48 -5.80 -6.56
CA SER A 140 14.94 -6.86 -7.46
C SER A 140 15.56 -6.25 -8.71
N SER A 141 16.57 -6.90 -9.26
CA SER A 141 17.22 -6.49 -10.52
C SER A 141 16.26 -6.58 -11.71
N SER A 142 15.22 -7.42 -11.62
CA SER A 142 14.27 -7.67 -12.69
C SER A 142 13.21 -6.56 -12.87
N TRP A 143 12.97 -5.72 -11.86
CA TRP A 143 11.81 -4.82 -11.87
C TRP A 143 11.83 -3.78 -12.98
N LYS A 144 12.99 -3.18 -13.27
CA LYS A 144 13.07 -2.08 -14.25
C LYS A 144 12.69 -2.53 -15.66
N ASP A 145 13.28 -3.64 -16.10
CA ASP A 145 13.00 -4.18 -17.43
C ASP A 145 11.58 -4.73 -17.54
N LEU A 146 11.10 -5.39 -16.48
CA LEU A 146 9.75 -5.92 -16.41
C LEU A 146 8.69 -4.82 -16.45
N LEU A 147 8.88 -3.73 -15.71
CA LEU A 147 7.99 -2.57 -15.73
C LEU A 147 8.00 -1.89 -17.11
N ALA A 148 9.17 -1.71 -17.72
CA ALA A 148 9.30 -1.13 -19.06
C ALA A 148 8.56 -1.97 -20.10
N LYS A 149 8.83 -3.29 -20.16
CA LYS A 149 8.15 -4.26 -21.03
C LYS A 149 6.62 -4.24 -20.84
N SER A 150 6.18 -4.24 -19.58
CA SER A 150 4.76 -4.29 -19.27
C SER A 150 4.02 -3.00 -19.61
N ASN A 151 4.73 -1.87 -19.63
CA ASN A 151 4.16 -0.56 -19.92
C ASN A 151 4.04 -0.23 -21.42
N GLU A 152 4.62 -1.01 -22.33
CA GLU A 152 4.64 -0.74 -23.77
C GLU A 152 3.26 -0.48 -24.38
N ASN A 153 2.21 -1.12 -23.84
CA ASN A 153 0.83 -0.99 -24.33
C ASN A 153 -0.05 -0.07 -23.45
N PHE A 154 0.48 0.51 -22.39
CA PHE A 154 -0.28 1.31 -21.42
C PHE A 154 0.09 2.78 -21.42
N ASP A 155 1.32 3.09 -21.78
CA ASP A 155 1.85 4.45 -21.84
C ASP A 155 1.66 5.23 -20.51
N PHE A 156 1.89 4.54 -19.38
CA PHE A 156 1.93 5.21 -18.08
C PHE A 156 3.22 6.03 -17.95
N LYS A 157 3.08 7.25 -17.47
CA LYS A 157 4.21 7.96 -16.86
C LYS A 157 4.51 7.31 -15.51
N LEU A 158 5.47 6.38 -15.48
CA LEU A 158 5.90 5.74 -14.23
C LEU A 158 6.85 6.66 -13.45
N VAL A 159 6.53 6.90 -12.19
CA VAL A 159 7.37 7.63 -11.24
C VAL A 159 7.94 6.61 -10.25
N THR A 160 9.18 6.20 -10.46
CA THR A 160 9.77 5.07 -9.73
C THR A 160 10.62 5.50 -8.56
N SER A 161 10.61 4.70 -7.47
CA SER A 161 11.51 4.81 -6.32
C SER A 161 12.16 3.46 -6.03
N GLU A 162 13.45 3.48 -5.75
CA GLU A 162 14.25 2.26 -5.50
C GLU A 162 13.92 1.61 -4.15
N SER A 163 13.58 2.41 -3.12
CA SER A 163 13.44 1.95 -1.74
C SER A 163 12.33 0.92 -1.57
N GLY A 164 12.65 -0.20 -0.93
CA GLY A 164 11.67 -1.17 -0.45
C GLY A 164 11.02 -0.77 0.88
N VAL A 165 11.53 0.27 1.54
CA VAL A 165 10.92 0.88 2.73
C VAL A 165 10.09 2.07 2.30
N GLY A 166 8.85 2.11 2.73
CA GLY A 166 7.91 3.19 2.43
C GLY A 166 6.76 3.24 3.45
N PRO A 167 5.79 4.12 3.23
CA PRO A 167 4.74 4.39 4.21
C PRO A 167 3.56 3.41 4.17
N SER A 168 3.68 2.26 3.49
CA SER A 168 2.58 1.30 3.36
C SER A 168 3.04 -0.14 3.57
N ASP A 169 2.12 -1.10 3.50
CA ASP A 169 2.25 -2.51 3.91
C ASP A 169 3.38 -3.31 3.21
N HIS A 170 3.81 -2.91 2.01
CA HIS A 170 4.94 -3.52 1.30
C HIS A 170 6.23 -3.54 2.13
N THR A 171 6.43 -2.53 2.99
CA THR A 171 7.58 -2.44 3.89
C THR A 171 7.72 -3.67 4.78
N SER A 172 6.60 -4.21 5.28
CA SER A 172 6.61 -5.38 6.15
C SER A 172 7.17 -6.63 5.47
N PHE A 173 6.93 -6.78 4.17
CA PHE A 173 7.43 -7.91 3.36
C PHE A 173 8.87 -7.69 2.88
N TYR A 174 9.21 -6.47 2.51
CA TYR A 174 10.60 -6.11 2.21
C TYR A 174 11.53 -6.45 3.38
N LEU A 175 11.11 -6.20 4.62
CA LEU A 175 11.86 -6.55 5.83
C LEU A 175 11.98 -8.08 6.07
N GLN A 176 11.28 -8.90 5.29
CA GLN A 176 11.44 -10.36 5.23
C GLN A 176 12.26 -10.81 4.02
N ASN A 177 12.97 -9.91 3.36
CA ASN A 177 13.77 -10.15 2.15
C ASN A 177 12.93 -10.60 0.95
N ILE A 178 11.69 -10.14 0.84
CA ILE A 178 10.82 -10.37 -0.30
C ILE A 178 10.87 -9.14 -1.21
N PRO A 179 11.10 -9.30 -2.52
CA PRO A 179 10.99 -8.20 -3.48
C PRO A 179 9.58 -7.61 -3.47
N VAL A 180 9.47 -6.29 -3.51
CA VAL A 180 8.16 -5.62 -3.39
C VAL A 180 7.97 -4.56 -4.46
N LEU A 181 6.72 -4.35 -4.86
CA LEU A 181 6.27 -3.15 -5.56
C LEU A 181 5.08 -2.56 -4.82
N HIS A 182 5.07 -1.24 -4.69
CA HIS A 182 3.95 -0.48 -4.15
C HIS A 182 3.44 0.50 -5.19
N PHE A 183 2.17 0.38 -5.58
CA PHE A 183 1.48 1.24 -6.52
C PHE A 183 0.69 2.31 -5.79
N PHE A 184 0.85 3.57 -6.24
CA PHE A 184 0.28 4.74 -5.60
C PHE A 184 0.01 5.84 -6.66
N THR A 185 -1.09 6.57 -6.56
CA THR A 185 -1.43 7.65 -7.52
C THR A 185 -1.17 9.06 -7.01
N GLY A 186 -0.62 9.18 -5.81
CA GLY A 186 -0.30 10.45 -5.18
C GLY A 186 -1.30 10.86 -4.12
N GLN A 187 -0.86 11.73 -3.21
CA GLN A 187 -1.76 12.35 -2.24
C GLN A 187 -2.61 13.42 -2.92
N HIS A 188 -3.77 13.69 -2.35
CA HIS A 188 -4.71 14.71 -2.80
C HIS A 188 -5.30 15.46 -1.59
N ASP A 189 -5.98 16.59 -1.86
CA ASP A 189 -6.51 17.47 -0.81
C ASP A 189 -7.55 16.80 0.10
N ASP A 190 -8.18 15.72 -0.37
CA ASP A 190 -9.20 14.99 0.38
C ASP A 190 -8.60 13.87 1.26
N TYR A 191 -7.30 13.55 1.13
CA TYR A 191 -6.60 12.53 1.92
C TYR A 191 -6.81 12.74 3.41
N HIS A 192 -7.21 11.68 4.12
CA HIS A 192 -7.54 11.71 5.54
C HIS A 192 -8.59 12.76 5.95
N THR A 193 -9.58 12.98 5.08
CA THR A 193 -10.75 13.83 5.37
C THR A 193 -12.05 13.11 5.02
N PRO A 194 -13.21 13.54 5.57
CA PRO A 194 -14.51 13.00 5.18
C PRO A 194 -14.87 13.20 3.69
N ARG A 195 -14.07 13.98 2.96
CA ARG A 195 -14.28 14.27 1.53
C ARG A 195 -13.63 13.26 0.59
N ASP A 196 -12.93 12.25 1.11
CA ASP A 196 -12.43 11.15 0.28
C ASP A 196 -13.58 10.19 -0.04
N ASP A 197 -14.38 10.60 -1.02
CA ASP A 197 -15.61 9.96 -1.45
C ASP A 197 -15.50 9.32 -2.84
N TYR A 198 -16.39 8.35 -3.10
CA TYR A 198 -16.39 7.53 -4.31
C TYR A 198 -16.64 8.32 -5.60
N ASP A 199 -17.35 9.45 -5.54
CA ASP A 199 -17.66 10.30 -6.69
C ASP A 199 -16.44 10.99 -7.31
N LYS A 200 -15.32 10.96 -6.60
CA LYS A 200 -14.04 11.51 -7.02
C LYS A 200 -13.06 10.46 -7.55
N ILE A 201 -13.45 9.20 -7.52
CA ILE A 201 -12.60 8.09 -7.98
C ILE A 201 -12.55 8.04 -9.50
N ASN A 202 -11.34 7.95 -10.04
CA ASN A 202 -11.09 7.70 -11.46
C ASN A 202 -11.14 6.19 -11.74
N PHE A 203 -12.34 5.65 -11.95
CA PHE A 203 -12.54 4.23 -12.22
C PHE A 203 -11.87 3.76 -13.51
N GLU A 204 -11.77 4.62 -14.54
CA GLU A 204 -11.06 4.29 -15.78
C GLU A 204 -9.54 4.16 -15.53
N GLY A 205 -8.97 5.07 -14.72
CA GLY A 205 -7.59 4.98 -14.27
C GLY A 205 -7.32 3.71 -13.46
N MET A 206 -8.21 3.35 -12.53
CA MET A 206 -8.10 2.11 -11.77
C MET A 206 -8.15 0.87 -12.67
N GLN A 207 -9.05 0.85 -13.66
CA GLN A 207 -9.13 -0.24 -14.63
C GLN A 207 -7.85 -0.35 -15.45
N LYS A 208 -7.28 0.78 -15.88
CA LYS A 208 -6.01 0.80 -16.62
C LYS A 208 -4.87 0.24 -15.76
N ILE A 209 -4.81 0.61 -14.45
CA ILE A 209 -3.83 0.08 -13.50
C ILE A 209 -4.02 -1.43 -13.27
N LEU A 210 -5.26 -1.90 -13.10
CA LEU A 210 -5.59 -3.33 -12.98
C LEU A 210 -5.02 -4.13 -14.15
N LEU A 211 -5.27 -3.68 -15.39
CA LEU A 211 -4.82 -4.36 -16.60
C LEU A 211 -3.29 -4.30 -16.74
N PHE A 212 -2.68 -3.18 -16.39
CA PHE A 212 -1.22 -3.04 -16.37
C PHE A 212 -0.57 -4.02 -15.40
N VAL A 213 -1.08 -4.10 -14.16
CA VAL A 213 -0.54 -5.02 -13.15
C VAL A 213 -0.81 -6.48 -13.54
N THR A 214 -1.96 -6.78 -14.15
CA THR A 214 -2.22 -8.13 -14.73
C THR A 214 -1.16 -8.49 -15.76
N ASN A 215 -0.83 -7.55 -16.67
CA ASN A 215 0.19 -7.74 -17.69
C ASN A 215 1.60 -7.86 -17.07
N LEU A 216 1.90 -7.08 -16.03
CA LEU A 216 3.15 -7.16 -15.26
C LEU A 216 3.33 -8.57 -14.66
N ILE A 217 2.31 -9.09 -13.97
CA ILE A 217 2.35 -10.42 -13.38
C ILE A 217 2.45 -11.50 -14.47
N LYS A 218 1.75 -11.33 -15.61
CA LYS A 218 1.88 -12.25 -16.73
C LYS A 218 3.30 -12.27 -17.31
N ASN A 219 3.89 -11.10 -17.54
CA ASN A 219 5.27 -11.02 -18.05
C ASN A 219 6.30 -11.54 -17.04
N SER A 220 6.00 -11.48 -15.74
CA SER A 220 6.90 -11.97 -14.70
C SER A 220 7.05 -13.49 -14.70
N THR A 221 6.13 -14.25 -15.31
CA THR A 221 6.23 -15.71 -15.44
C THR A 221 7.42 -16.14 -16.31
N GLU A 222 7.99 -15.24 -17.10
CA GLU A 222 9.20 -15.50 -17.88
C GLU A 222 10.49 -15.40 -17.05
N ILE A 223 10.39 -14.93 -15.79
CA ILE A 223 11.52 -14.80 -14.87
C ILE A 223 11.56 -16.03 -13.99
N GLU A 224 12.60 -16.84 -14.13
CA GLU A 224 12.74 -18.09 -13.41
C GLU A 224 12.85 -17.87 -11.89
N ASN A 225 13.63 -16.87 -11.48
CA ASN A 225 13.82 -16.53 -10.06
C ASN A 225 13.91 -15.02 -9.87
N PHE A 226 13.13 -14.48 -8.94
CA PHE A 226 13.29 -13.12 -8.46
C PHE A 226 14.39 -13.06 -7.42
N ASP A 227 15.42 -12.25 -7.70
CA ASP A 227 16.45 -11.93 -6.72
C ASP A 227 15.94 -10.88 -5.72
N PHE A 228 16.36 -10.99 -4.48
CA PHE A 228 16.16 -9.90 -3.51
C PHE A 228 17.39 -9.03 -3.45
N VAL A 229 17.19 -7.72 -3.64
CA VAL A 229 18.24 -6.71 -3.51
C VAL A 229 17.90 -5.78 -2.34
N GLU A 230 18.79 -5.74 -1.35
CA GLU A 230 18.65 -4.79 -0.24
C GLU A 230 18.87 -3.37 -0.77
N THR A 231 17.82 -2.53 -0.64
CA THR A 231 17.91 -1.12 -1.02
C THR A 231 18.49 -0.29 0.12
N ALA A 232 19.19 0.78 -0.21
CA ALA A 232 19.69 1.70 0.80
C ALA A 232 18.48 2.31 1.56
N THR A 233 18.33 1.95 2.82
CA THR A 233 17.45 2.66 3.75
C THR A 233 18.19 3.89 4.26
N GLU A 234 17.57 5.05 4.23
CA GLU A 234 18.16 6.28 4.78
C GLU A 234 18.45 6.17 6.29
N SER A 235 17.94 5.14 6.98
CA SER A 235 18.38 4.74 8.31
C SER A 235 18.04 3.27 8.62
N LYS A 236 19.04 2.47 9.05
CA LYS A 236 18.85 1.11 9.59
C LYS A 236 18.11 1.09 10.94
N ASP A 237 17.95 2.24 11.57
CA ASP A 237 17.18 2.46 12.78
C ASP A 237 16.08 3.48 12.50
N VAL A 238 14.85 3.02 12.28
CA VAL A 238 13.69 3.90 12.41
C VAL A 238 13.55 4.20 13.92
N PRO A 239 13.94 5.38 14.38
CA PRO A 239 13.80 5.70 15.81
C PRO A 239 12.31 5.66 16.13
N LYS A 240 11.90 4.89 17.13
CA LYS A 240 10.55 4.97 17.70
C LYS A 240 10.40 6.32 18.38
N PHE A 241 10.03 7.34 17.62
CA PHE A 241 9.80 8.66 18.18
C PHE A 241 8.57 8.64 19.09
N LYS A 242 8.73 9.02 20.34
CA LYS A 242 7.60 9.26 21.27
C LYS A 242 6.78 10.51 20.87
N VAL A 243 7.35 11.37 20.05
CA VAL A 243 6.76 12.63 19.58
C VAL A 243 6.96 12.71 18.08
N THR A 244 5.90 13.02 17.35
CA THR A 244 5.93 13.26 15.91
C THR A 244 5.59 14.71 15.61
N LEU A 245 6.22 15.29 14.58
CA LEU A 245 5.89 16.64 14.11
C LEU A 245 4.46 16.68 13.53
N GLY A 246 3.96 15.56 13.03
CA GLY A 246 2.66 15.49 12.37
C GLY A 246 2.66 16.15 10.99
N ILE A 247 3.79 16.13 10.31
CA ILE A 247 3.90 16.53 8.90
C ILE A 247 3.64 15.31 8.01
N MET A 248 3.02 15.55 6.86
CA MET A 248 2.87 14.56 5.79
C MET A 248 3.72 15.01 4.60
N PRO A 249 4.74 14.24 4.25
CA PRO A 249 5.56 14.55 3.09
C PRO A 249 4.83 14.19 1.79
N ASP A 250 5.14 14.93 0.73
CA ASP A 250 4.77 14.53 -0.62
C ASP A 250 5.72 13.42 -1.11
N TYR A 251 5.23 12.20 -1.16
CA TYR A 251 6.00 11.03 -1.60
C TYR A 251 6.25 10.98 -3.12
N MET A 252 5.59 11.84 -3.90
CA MET A 252 5.83 12.00 -5.34
C MET A 252 6.87 13.08 -5.67
N TYR A 253 7.33 13.82 -4.66
CA TYR A 253 8.27 14.91 -4.85
C TYR A 253 9.70 14.43 -5.09
N SER A 254 10.23 14.69 -6.27
CA SER A 254 11.58 14.32 -6.68
C SER A 254 12.62 15.46 -6.61
N GLY A 255 12.26 16.63 -6.07
CA GLY A 255 13.12 17.79 -5.91
C GLY A 255 14.04 17.70 -4.70
N LYS A 256 14.84 18.73 -4.45
CA LYS A 256 15.69 18.81 -3.26
C LYS A 256 14.88 19.20 -2.03
N GLY A 257 15.08 18.48 -0.92
CA GLY A 257 14.41 18.73 0.35
C GLY A 257 13.13 17.92 0.52
N LEU A 258 12.33 18.27 1.53
CA LEU A 258 11.06 17.65 1.85
C LEU A 258 9.94 18.62 1.49
N ARG A 259 9.05 18.23 0.57
CA ARG A 259 7.79 18.95 0.36
C ARG A 259 6.77 18.43 1.36
N ILE A 260 6.11 19.33 2.08
CA ILE A 260 5.08 18.99 3.06
C ILE A 260 3.72 19.20 2.38
N ASP A 261 2.94 18.14 2.24
CA ASP A 261 1.60 18.17 1.68
C ASP A 261 0.52 18.48 2.72
N GLY A 262 0.83 18.28 4.00
CA GLY A 262 -0.13 18.59 5.04
C GLY A 262 0.40 18.41 6.44
N VAL A 263 -0.45 18.74 7.41
CA VAL A 263 -0.17 18.59 8.85
C VAL A 263 -1.35 17.92 9.55
N SER A 264 -1.04 17.07 10.53
CA SER A 264 -2.06 16.38 11.32
C SER A 264 -2.57 17.27 12.45
N LYS A 265 -3.89 17.28 12.67
CA LYS A 265 -4.53 18.01 13.76
C LYS A 265 -3.95 17.61 15.12
N GLY A 266 -3.69 18.60 15.97
CA GLY A 266 -3.19 18.39 17.33
C GLY A 266 -1.74 17.92 17.45
N LYS A 267 -0.98 17.97 16.35
CA LYS A 267 0.48 17.75 16.36
C LYS A 267 1.25 19.08 16.32
N VAL A 268 2.55 19.02 16.61
CA VAL A 268 3.41 20.22 16.76
C VAL A 268 3.35 21.11 15.49
N ALA A 269 3.43 20.54 14.32
CA ALA A 269 3.40 21.30 13.06
C ALA A 269 2.08 22.06 12.81
N HIS A 270 0.98 21.65 13.45
CA HIS A 270 -0.32 22.32 13.34
C HIS A 270 -0.37 23.66 14.14
N SER A 271 0.58 23.87 15.04
CA SER A 271 0.63 25.07 15.91
C SER A 271 1.39 26.23 15.26
N PHE A 272 1.92 26.05 14.08
CA PHE A 272 2.64 27.02 13.26
C PHE A 272 1.92 27.26 11.94
#